data_a53d68838c1e6a6db32c43db07c40d59
#
_entry.id   a53d68838c1e6a6db32c43db07c40d59
#
_cell.length_a   1.000
_cell.length_b   1.000
_cell.length_c   1.000
_cell.angle_alpha   90.00
_cell.angle_beta   90.00
_cell.angle_gamma   90.00
#
_symmetry.space_group_name_H-M   'P 1'
#
loop_
_entity.id
_entity.type
_entity.pdbx_description
1 polymer ?
#
loop_
_entity_poly.entity_id
_entity_poly.type
_entity_poly.pdbx_seq_one_letter_code
_entity_poly.pdbx_strand_id
1 'polypeptide(L)'
;MTKFQTQGVHHITMVGSNRQATIDFYQGVLGMPLVFEQPNLDVPEELHLYFDPGDGRLLTFFVRPSRVNDPAPNPEGIGNLHHLAFMVSRATYTQIAERLNALGINNTGNIDRGFMDSIYFRDPNGQLLEMACYKFVPPEGYTHADVLHQAHHLRVAAGDYAIADKHIADAMIELSAQRNKSL
;
A
#
# COMPACT_ATOMS: atom_id res chain seq x y z
N MET A 1 -15.26 -27.06 -9.81
CA MET A 1 -15.27 -26.48 -8.46
C MET A 1 -15.83 -25.07 -8.51
N THR A 2 -16.81 -24.76 -7.67
CA THR A 2 -17.33 -23.39 -7.54
C THR A 2 -16.26 -22.52 -6.86
N LYS A 3 -15.87 -21.44 -7.49
CA LYS A 3 -14.88 -20.50 -6.91
C LYS A 3 -15.58 -19.53 -5.96
N PHE A 4 -14.95 -19.24 -4.81
CA PHE A 4 -15.36 -18.10 -4.02
C PHE A 4 -14.91 -16.82 -4.73
N GLN A 5 -15.82 -15.88 -4.90
CA GLN A 5 -15.53 -14.59 -5.54
C GLN A 5 -15.47 -13.51 -4.45
N THR A 6 -14.28 -12.96 -4.24
CA THR A 6 -14.09 -11.81 -3.34
C THR A 6 -14.37 -10.50 -4.09
N GLN A 7 -14.76 -9.47 -3.36
CA GLN A 7 -14.95 -8.10 -3.88
C GLN A 7 -13.77 -7.17 -3.54
N GLY A 8 -12.67 -7.72 -3.06
CA GLY A 8 -11.48 -6.99 -2.65
C GLY A 8 -11.10 -7.23 -1.20
N VAL A 9 -10.08 -6.51 -0.74
CA VAL A 9 -9.68 -6.50 0.67
C VAL A 9 -10.70 -5.69 1.46
N HIS A 10 -11.26 -6.26 2.54
CA HIS A 10 -12.18 -5.57 3.43
C HIS A 10 -11.39 -4.73 4.45
N HIS A 11 -10.47 -5.36 5.16
CA HIS A 11 -9.55 -4.72 6.10
C HIS A 11 -8.28 -5.54 6.27
N ILE A 12 -7.24 -4.90 6.80
CA ILE A 12 -6.01 -5.56 7.21
C ILE A 12 -5.84 -5.28 8.69
N THR A 13 -5.67 -6.35 9.50
CA THR A 13 -5.43 -6.23 10.94
C THR A 13 -3.99 -6.56 11.27
N MET A 14 -3.32 -5.66 11.96
CA MET A 14 -1.96 -5.82 12.47
C MET A 14 -1.93 -5.82 13.99
N VAL A 15 -0.85 -6.33 14.56
CA VAL A 15 -0.58 -6.20 15.99
C VAL A 15 0.21 -4.91 16.20
N GLY A 16 -0.39 -3.97 16.94
CA GLY A 16 0.26 -2.72 17.34
C GLY A 16 0.85 -2.78 18.75
N SER A 17 1.61 -1.77 19.12
CA SER A 17 2.10 -1.58 20.46
C SER A 17 1.00 -1.06 21.40
N ASN A 18 1.15 0.09 22.01
CA ASN A 18 0.08 0.73 22.78
C ASN A 18 -0.76 1.66 21.89
N ARG A 19 -1.92 2.04 22.41
CA ARG A 19 -2.89 2.88 21.70
C ARG A 19 -2.28 4.18 21.21
N GLN A 20 -1.62 4.94 22.10
CA GLN A 20 -1.15 6.28 21.76
C GLN A 20 -0.06 6.24 20.69
N ALA A 21 0.94 5.39 20.82
CA ALA A 21 2.01 5.25 19.84
C ALA A 21 1.48 4.85 18.44
N THR A 22 0.46 4.00 18.40
CA THR A 22 -0.18 3.60 17.13
C THR A 22 -0.92 4.78 16.49
N ILE A 23 -1.66 5.57 17.27
CA ILE A 23 -2.36 6.76 16.78
C ILE A 23 -1.36 7.83 16.34
N ASP A 24 -0.33 8.11 17.13
CA ASP A 24 0.68 9.12 16.80
C ASP A 24 1.36 8.83 15.45
N PHE A 25 1.57 7.58 15.13
CA PHE A 25 2.17 7.21 13.86
C PHE A 25 1.13 7.21 12.71
N TYR A 26 0.08 6.41 12.81
CA TYR A 26 -0.83 6.22 11.67
C TYR A 26 -1.70 7.46 11.39
N GLN A 27 -2.18 8.14 12.41
CA GLN A 27 -2.88 9.41 12.24
C GLN A 27 -1.91 10.60 12.18
N GLY A 28 -0.92 10.67 13.08
CA GLY A 28 -0.04 11.83 13.19
C GLY A 28 0.99 11.93 12.07
N VAL A 29 1.63 10.82 11.68
CA VAL A 29 2.65 10.80 10.62
C VAL A 29 2.03 10.54 9.26
N LEU A 30 1.18 9.50 9.14
CA LEU A 30 0.62 9.08 7.85
C LEU A 30 -0.68 9.80 7.48
N GLY A 31 -1.30 10.52 8.41
CA GLY A 31 -2.53 11.28 8.17
C GLY A 31 -3.79 10.40 7.99
N MET A 32 -3.76 9.16 8.46
CA MET A 32 -4.90 8.25 8.42
C MET A 32 -5.80 8.50 9.64
N PRO A 33 -7.01 9.03 9.49
CA PRO A 33 -7.86 9.31 10.65
C PRO A 33 -8.24 8.02 11.38
N LEU A 34 -8.21 8.07 12.72
CA LEU A 34 -8.84 7.05 13.55
C LEU A 34 -10.36 7.17 13.40
N VAL A 35 -11.00 6.14 12.83
CA VAL A 35 -12.44 6.13 12.56
C VAL A 35 -13.22 5.79 13.82
N PHE A 36 -12.81 4.72 14.49
CA PHE A 36 -13.36 4.31 15.79
C PHE A 36 -12.42 3.32 16.48
N GLU A 37 -12.72 3.04 17.75
CA GLU A 37 -12.05 2.01 18.55
C GLU A 37 -13.06 1.28 19.43
N GLN A 38 -12.76 0.05 19.77
CA GLN A 38 -13.55 -0.74 20.72
C GLN A 38 -12.66 -1.79 21.41
N PRO A 39 -13.08 -2.40 22.53
CA PRO A 39 -12.42 -3.57 23.08
C PRO A 39 -12.35 -4.69 22.05
N ASN A 40 -11.25 -5.44 22.04
CA ASN A 40 -11.19 -6.69 21.28
C ASN A 40 -12.13 -7.71 21.95
N LEU A 41 -13.13 -8.19 21.20
CA LEU A 41 -14.17 -9.08 21.75
C LEU A 41 -13.63 -10.45 22.15
N ASP A 42 -12.51 -10.89 21.56
CA ASP A 42 -11.87 -12.17 21.86
C ASP A 42 -10.82 -12.08 22.97
N VAL A 43 -10.20 -10.88 23.13
CA VAL A 43 -9.12 -10.62 24.10
C VAL A 43 -9.39 -9.27 24.78
N PRO A 44 -10.14 -9.23 25.90
CA PRO A 44 -10.62 -7.99 26.52
C PRO A 44 -9.53 -7.01 26.97
N GLU A 45 -8.28 -7.47 27.15
CA GLU A 45 -7.13 -6.60 27.49
C GLU A 45 -6.60 -5.80 26.29
N GLU A 46 -7.11 -6.07 25.10
CA GLU A 46 -6.74 -5.37 23.88
C GLU A 46 -7.83 -4.42 23.44
N LEU A 47 -7.39 -3.30 22.83
CA LEU A 47 -8.26 -2.44 22.04
C LEU A 47 -8.07 -2.76 20.57
N HIS A 48 -9.13 -2.65 19.79
CA HIS A 48 -9.14 -2.75 18.34
C HIS A 48 -9.33 -1.33 17.78
N LEU A 49 -8.28 -0.80 17.16
CA LEU A 49 -8.28 0.53 16.52
C LEU A 49 -8.55 0.36 15.02
N TYR A 50 -9.28 1.31 14.43
CA TYR A 50 -9.65 1.30 13.01
C TYR A 50 -9.31 2.64 12.37
N PHE A 51 -8.45 2.61 11.34
CA PHE A 51 -8.01 3.78 10.58
C PHE A 51 -8.52 3.72 9.15
N ASP A 52 -8.77 4.89 8.56
CA ASP A 52 -9.08 5.03 7.14
C ASP A 52 -7.80 5.39 6.36
N PRO A 53 -7.26 4.49 5.51
CA PRO A 53 -6.14 4.82 4.64
C PRO A 53 -6.52 5.68 3.42
N GLY A 54 -7.80 6.02 3.25
CA GLY A 54 -8.28 6.90 2.19
C GLY A 54 -8.85 6.20 0.95
N ASP A 55 -9.03 4.87 1.00
CA ASP A 55 -9.57 4.07 -0.11
C ASP A 55 -10.93 3.44 0.21
N GLY A 56 -11.54 3.81 1.34
CA GLY A 56 -12.80 3.28 1.82
C GLY A 56 -12.71 1.89 2.47
N ARG A 57 -11.50 1.37 2.65
CA ARG A 57 -11.21 0.17 3.43
C ARG A 57 -10.64 0.54 4.78
N LEU A 58 -10.36 -0.43 5.63
CA LEU A 58 -9.85 -0.17 6.96
C LEU A 58 -8.50 -0.82 7.19
N LEU A 59 -7.61 -0.07 7.84
CA LEU A 59 -6.40 -0.60 8.45
C LEU A 59 -6.63 -0.66 9.95
N THR A 60 -6.45 -1.82 10.56
CA THR A 60 -6.83 -2.01 11.95
C THR A 60 -5.69 -2.54 12.79
N PHE A 61 -5.75 -2.32 14.11
CA PHE A 61 -4.69 -2.73 15.04
C PHE A 61 -5.26 -3.28 16.33
N PHE A 62 -4.75 -4.44 16.74
CA PHE A 62 -4.88 -4.87 18.12
C PHE A 62 -3.75 -4.30 18.94
N VAL A 63 -4.08 -3.42 19.90
CA VAL A 63 -3.12 -2.75 20.77
C VAL A 63 -3.36 -3.10 22.24
N ARG A 64 -2.32 -3.03 23.06
CA ARG A 64 -2.40 -3.34 24.49
C ARG A 64 -1.55 -2.34 25.27
N PRO A 65 -2.04 -1.79 26.42
CA PRO A 65 -1.29 -0.80 27.21
C PRO A 65 0.11 -1.25 27.64
N SER A 66 0.30 -2.56 27.87
CA SER A 66 1.57 -3.14 28.30
C SER A 66 2.59 -3.34 27.16
N ARG A 67 2.21 -3.19 25.89
CA ARG A 67 3.12 -3.31 24.75
C ARG A 67 3.88 -2.02 24.53
N VAL A 68 5.16 -2.16 24.23
CA VAL A 68 6.05 -1.08 23.80
C VAL A 68 6.39 -1.24 22.33
N ASN A 69 6.83 -0.15 21.68
CA ASN A 69 7.31 -0.23 20.31
C ASN A 69 8.52 -1.16 20.21
N ASP A 70 8.56 -1.95 19.17
CA ASP A 70 9.70 -2.78 18.79
C ASP A 70 10.13 -2.43 17.37
N PRO A 71 11.16 -1.58 17.20
CA PRO A 71 11.61 -1.14 15.88
C PRO A 71 12.41 -2.20 15.13
N ALA A 72 12.65 -3.37 15.71
CA ALA A 72 13.31 -4.47 15.01
C ALA A 72 12.51 -4.86 13.76
N PRO A 73 13.18 -5.09 12.61
CA PRO A 73 12.50 -5.54 11.42
C PRO A 73 11.67 -6.79 11.66
N ASN A 74 10.43 -6.80 11.21
CA ASN A 74 9.60 -8.00 11.24
C ASN A 74 10.31 -9.14 10.51
N PRO A 75 10.28 -10.39 11.06
CA PRO A 75 10.93 -11.51 10.42
C PRO A 75 10.31 -11.81 9.06
N GLU A 76 11.16 -12.06 8.08
CA GLU A 76 10.74 -12.55 6.77
C GLU A 76 10.55 -14.07 6.84
N GLY A 77 9.36 -14.53 6.58
CA GLY A 77 9.02 -15.94 6.59
C GLY A 77 7.85 -16.24 5.66
N ILE A 78 7.72 -17.51 5.27
CA ILE A 78 6.59 -17.94 4.43
C ILE A 78 5.28 -17.65 5.16
N GLY A 79 4.39 -16.92 4.50
CA GLY A 79 3.10 -16.52 5.05
C GLY A 79 3.11 -15.20 5.82
N ASN A 80 4.28 -14.60 6.12
CA ASN A 80 4.36 -13.29 6.75
C ASN A 80 4.10 -12.17 5.73
N LEU A 81 3.56 -11.05 6.21
CA LEU A 81 3.45 -9.83 5.41
C LEU A 81 4.85 -9.23 5.24
N HIS A 82 5.36 -9.19 4.00
CA HIS A 82 6.67 -8.59 3.73
C HIS A 82 6.62 -7.06 3.90
N HIS A 83 5.69 -6.41 3.23
CA HIS A 83 5.43 -4.96 3.37
C HIS A 83 3.97 -4.65 3.05
N LEU A 84 3.53 -3.46 3.47
CA LEU A 84 2.24 -2.90 3.13
C LEU A 84 2.46 -1.62 2.33
N ALA A 85 1.92 -1.57 1.11
CA ALA A 85 2.06 -0.45 0.20
C ALA A 85 0.79 0.41 0.18
N PHE A 86 0.97 1.73 0.27
CA PHE A 86 -0.08 2.72 0.12
C PHE A 86 0.14 3.54 -1.15
N MET A 87 -0.90 3.69 -1.93
CA MET A 87 -0.87 4.56 -3.10
C MET A 87 -0.96 6.02 -2.67
N VAL A 88 -0.10 6.86 -3.24
CA VAL A 88 -0.14 8.31 -3.03
C VAL A 88 -0.13 9.07 -4.35
N SER A 89 -0.62 10.31 -4.33
CA SER A 89 -0.52 11.20 -5.48
C SER A 89 0.93 11.57 -5.78
N ARG A 90 1.24 11.97 -7.03
CA ARG A 90 2.57 12.45 -7.41
C ARG A 90 2.99 13.66 -6.54
N ALA A 91 2.07 14.58 -6.26
CA ALA A 91 2.33 15.75 -5.43
C ALA A 91 2.70 15.38 -3.99
N THR A 92 2.03 14.39 -3.41
CA THR A 92 2.37 13.86 -2.09
C THR A 92 3.71 13.12 -2.13
N TYR A 93 3.91 12.27 -3.14
CA TYR A 93 5.10 11.45 -3.29
C TYR A 93 6.40 12.27 -3.29
N THR A 94 6.43 13.39 -4.02
CA THR A 94 7.62 14.26 -4.11
C THR A 94 8.07 14.86 -2.78
N GLN A 95 7.20 14.89 -1.77
CA GLN A 95 7.47 15.48 -0.46
C GLN A 95 7.74 14.43 0.65
N ILE A 96 7.46 13.15 0.38
CA ILE A 96 7.47 12.12 1.43
C ILE A 96 8.86 11.94 2.04
N ALA A 97 9.91 11.82 1.22
CA ALA A 97 11.27 11.61 1.73
C ALA A 97 11.71 12.75 2.64
N GLU A 98 11.44 13.99 2.25
CA GLU A 98 11.76 15.17 3.06
C GLU A 98 10.98 15.18 4.38
N ARG A 99 9.68 14.88 4.32
CA ARG A 99 8.83 14.80 5.53
C ARG A 99 9.28 13.71 6.48
N LEU A 100 9.62 12.53 5.98
CA LEU A 100 10.14 11.44 6.81
C LEU A 100 11.48 11.82 7.45
N ASN A 101 12.39 12.44 6.68
CA ASN A 101 13.68 12.92 7.19
C ASN A 101 13.49 13.99 8.29
N ALA A 102 12.57 14.93 8.11
CA ALA A 102 12.25 15.95 9.11
C ALA A 102 11.73 15.36 10.43
N LEU A 103 11.11 14.18 10.38
CA LEU A 103 10.64 13.41 11.54
C LEU A 103 11.68 12.42 12.08
N GLY A 104 12.87 12.37 11.49
CA GLY A 104 13.92 11.42 11.87
C GLY A 104 13.61 9.97 11.50
N ILE A 105 12.67 9.73 10.55
CA ILE A 105 12.30 8.40 10.09
C ILE A 105 13.19 8.01 8.92
N ASN A 106 14.02 6.99 9.13
CA ASN A 106 14.87 6.44 8.08
C ASN A 106 14.03 5.88 6.91
N ASN A 107 14.43 6.21 5.68
CA ASN A 107 13.76 5.77 4.49
C ASN A 107 14.76 5.53 3.34
N THR A 108 14.32 4.86 2.29
CA THR A 108 15.19 4.52 1.15
C THR A 108 15.42 5.68 0.18
N GLY A 109 14.70 6.78 0.32
CA GLY A 109 14.55 7.72 -0.79
C GLY A 109 13.79 7.09 -1.96
N ASN A 110 13.82 7.75 -3.13
CA ASN A 110 13.13 7.26 -4.32
C ASN A 110 13.79 6.00 -4.89
N ILE A 111 12.98 4.97 -5.11
CA ILE A 111 13.35 3.77 -5.86
C ILE A 111 12.46 3.69 -7.10
N ASP A 112 13.06 3.74 -8.28
CA ASP A 112 12.38 3.55 -9.55
C ASP A 112 12.10 2.05 -9.78
N ARG A 113 10.81 1.69 -9.93
CA ARG A 113 10.35 0.33 -10.24
C ARG A 113 9.91 0.17 -11.70
N GLY A 114 10.26 1.13 -12.59
CA GLY A 114 9.82 1.17 -13.98
C GLY A 114 8.43 1.82 -14.10
N PHE A 115 7.37 1.11 -13.79
CA PHE A 115 5.98 1.59 -13.92
C PHE A 115 5.47 2.40 -12.70
N MET A 116 6.21 2.41 -11.60
CA MET A 116 5.92 3.19 -10.39
C MET A 116 7.20 3.62 -9.69
N ASP A 117 7.11 4.62 -8.85
CA ASP A 117 8.13 5.03 -7.89
C ASP A 117 7.74 4.61 -6.49
N SER A 118 8.71 4.20 -5.68
CA SER A 118 8.50 3.66 -4.33
C SER A 118 9.46 4.28 -3.33
N ILE A 119 8.98 4.55 -2.10
CA ILE A 119 9.78 4.92 -0.93
C ILE A 119 9.42 3.96 0.19
N TYR A 120 10.43 3.32 0.79
CA TYR A 120 10.25 2.38 1.89
C TYR A 120 10.74 2.96 3.20
N PHE A 121 10.02 2.69 4.27
CA PHE A 121 10.36 3.05 5.66
C PHE A 121 9.67 2.07 6.62
N ARG A 122 9.96 2.16 7.91
CA ARG A 122 9.33 1.28 8.90
C ARG A 122 8.45 2.08 9.86
N ASP A 123 7.37 1.43 10.28
CA ASP A 123 6.59 1.90 11.40
C ASP A 123 7.33 1.68 12.75
N PRO A 124 6.83 2.20 13.88
CA PRO A 124 7.47 2.01 15.19
C PRO A 124 7.57 0.55 15.67
N ASN A 125 6.89 -0.37 15.02
CA ASN A 125 6.89 -1.81 15.34
C ASN A 125 7.64 -2.66 14.30
N GLY A 126 8.51 -2.03 13.48
CA GLY A 126 9.37 -2.71 12.52
C GLY A 126 8.67 -3.18 11.25
N GLN A 127 7.35 -2.93 11.07
CA GLN A 127 6.64 -3.26 9.85
C GLN A 127 7.15 -2.41 8.68
N LEU A 128 7.57 -3.06 7.60
CA LEU A 128 7.97 -2.36 6.38
C LEU A 128 6.75 -1.79 5.68
N LEU A 129 6.78 -0.48 5.46
CA LEU A 129 5.76 0.25 4.72
C LEU A 129 6.35 0.79 3.41
N GLU A 130 5.50 0.94 2.41
CA GLU A 130 5.83 1.51 1.11
C GLU A 130 4.83 2.62 0.78
N MET A 131 5.34 3.76 0.31
CA MET A 131 4.53 4.74 -0.40
C MET A 131 4.84 4.60 -1.88
N ALA A 132 3.82 4.27 -2.67
CA ALA A 132 3.94 4.00 -4.10
C ALA A 132 3.16 5.03 -4.92
N CYS A 133 3.75 5.46 -6.03
CA CYS A 133 3.11 6.35 -6.98
C CYS A 133 3.29 5.82 -8.40
N TYR A 134 2.18 5.53 -9.09
CA TYR A 134 2.25 5.14 -10.49
C TYR A 134 2.78 6.26 -11.37
N LYS A 135 3.53 5.90 -12.43
CA LYS A 135 4.04 6.83 -13.44
C LYS A 135 3.09 7.06 -14.60
N PHE A 136 1.93 6.41 -14.60
CA PHE A 136 0.92 6.51 -15.63
C PHE A 136 -0.48 6.64 -15.03
N VAL A 137 -1.41 7.15 -15.82
CA VAL A 137 -2.84 7.21 -15.49
C VAL A 137 -3.56 6.27 -16.47
N PRO A 138 -4.35 5.30 -16.00
CA PRO A 138 -5.08 4.38 -16.88
C PRO A 138 -6.05 5.16 -17.80
N PRO A 139 -6.31 4.66 -19.01
CA PRO A 139 -7.39 5.18 -19.84
C PRO A 139 -8.74 5.07 -19.12
N GLU A 140 -9.67 5.95 -19.45
CA GLU A 140 -11.00 5.95 -18.84
C GLU A 140 -11.70 4.59 -19.01
N GLY A 141 -12.26 4.08 -17.91
CA GLY A 141 -12.92 2.78 -17.85
C GLY A 141 -11.99 1.60 -17.50
N TYR A 142 -10.69 1.85 -17.37
CA TYR A 142 -9.70 0.85 -16.99
C TYR A 142 -9.02 1.18 -15.67
N THR A 143 -8.51 0.16 -14.99
CA THR A 143 -7.73 0.27 -13.76
C THR A 143 -6.23 0.18 -14.04
N HIS A 144 -5.40 0.52 -13.06
CA HIS A 144 -3.95 0.26 -13.14
C HIS A 144 -3.66 -1.24 -13.35
N ALA A 145 -4.45 -2.12 -12.74
CA ALA A 145 -4.30 -3.57 -12.91
C ALA A 145 -4.56 -4.02 -14.36
N ASP A 146 -5.55 -3.43 -15.03
CA ASP A 146 -5.83 -3.74 -16.45
C ASP A 146 -4.65 -3.33 -17.35
N VAL A 147 -4.10 -2.14 -17.15
CA VAL A 147 -2.92 -1.68 -17.91
C VAL A 147 -1.72 -2.56 -17.64
N LEU A 148 -1.43 -2.90 -16.37
CA LEU A 148 -0.31 -3.77 -16.02
C LEU A 148 -0.49 -5.19 -16.55
N HIS A 149 -1.72 -5.72 -16.56
CA HIS A 149 -2.02 -7.01 -17.16
C HIS A 149 -1.71 -7.03 -18.66
N GLN A 150 -2.18 -6.02 -19.40
CA GLN A 150 -1.90 -5.89 -20.84
C GLN A 150 -0.40 -5.67 -21.10
N ALA A 151 0.24 -4.79 -20.34
CA ALA A 151 1.69 -4.55 -20.44
C ALA A 151 2.52 -5.82 -20.14
N HIS A 152 2.06 -6.67 -19.21
CA HIS A 152 2.68 -7.96 -18.95
C HIS A 152 2.62 -8.89 -20.18
N HIS A 153 1.48 -8.98 -20.85
CA HIS A 153 1.35 -9.78 -22.07
C HIS A 153 2.29 -9.28 -23.18
N LEU A 154 2.36 -7.97 -23.39
CA LEU A 154 3.28 -7.36 -24.37
C LEU A 154 4.74 -7.63 -24.02
N ARG A 155 5.12 -7.49 -22.77
CA ARG A 155 6.46 -7.82 -22.27
C ARG A 155 6.83 -9.28 -22.54
N VAL A 156 5.92 -10.21 -22.22
CA VAL A 156 6.16 -11.65 -22.42
C VAL A 156 6.31 -11.96 -23.90
N ALA A 157 5.46 -11.40 -24.76
CA ALA A 157 5.53 -11.56 -26.21
C ALA A 157 6.83 -11.02 -26.81
N ALA A 158 7.36 -9.93 -26.24
CA ALA A 158 8.65 -9.35 -26.64
C ALA A 158 9.87 -10.11 -26.09
N GLY A 159 9.71 -11.03 -25.13
CA GLY A 159 10.79 -11.71 -24.44
C GLY A 159 11.58 -10.81 -23.46
N ASP A 160 11.03 -9.66 -23.09
CA ASP A 160 11.69 -8.71 -22.20
C ASP A 160 11.63 -9.18 -20.73
N TYR A 161 12.68 -8.92 -19.97
CA TYR A 161 12.80 -9.34 -18.57
C TYR A 161 11.81 -8.61 -17.66
N ALA A 162 11.67 -7.30 -17.80
CA ALA A 162 10.83 -6.45 -16.97
C ALA A 162 9.88 -5.58 -17.79
N ILE A 163 8.79 -5.12 -17.16
CA ILE A 163 7.91 -4.11 -17.76
C ILE A 163 8.69 -2.81 -17.89
N ALA A 164 8.72 -2.25 -19.09
CA ALA A 164 9.32 -0.96 -19.43
C ALA A 164 8.24 0.01 -19.91
N ASP A 165 8.58 1.29 -20.02
CA ASP A 165 7.67 2.36 -20.45
C ASP A 165 6.98 2.06 -21.78
N LYS A 166 7.68 1.42 -22.74
CA LYS A 166 7.10 1.00 -24.03
C LYS A 166 5.89 0.08 -23.83
N HIS A 167 5.99 -0.90 -22.91
CA HIS A 167 4.91 -1.86 -22.67
C HIS A 167 3.68 -1.18 -22.03
N ILE A 168 3.92 -0.19 -21.16
CA ILE A 168 2.84 0.63 -20.57
C ILE A 168 2.17 1.48 -21.65
N ALA A 169 2.97 2.16 -22.49
CA ALA A 169 2.46 3.01 -23.57
C ALA A 169 1.62 2.20 -24.56
N ASP A 170 2.14 1.07 -25.04
CA ASP A 170 1.45 0.19 -25.98
C ASP A 170 0.16 -0.38 -25.37
N ALA A 171 0.20 -0.81 -24.11
CA ALA A 171 -0.97 -1.29 -23.38
C ALA A 171 -2.07 -0.23 -23.28
N MET A 172 -1.71 1.00 -22.97
CA MET A 172 -2.67 2.12 -22.91
C MET A 172 -3.29 2.43 -24.28
N ILE A 173 -2.51 2.36 -25.37
CA ILE A 173 -2.99 2.53 -26.73
C ILE A 173 -3.99 1.43 -27.10
N GLU A 174 -3.66 0.16 -26.84
CA GLU A 174 -4.51 -0.97 -27.17
C GLU A 174 -5.83 -0.94 -26.38
N LEU A 175 -5.79 -0.67 -25.07
CA LEU A 175 -7.00 -0.56 -24.24
C LEU A 175 -7.88 0.60 -24.66
N SER A 176 -7.31 1.76 -25.01
CA SER A 176 -8.06 2.90 -25.54
C SER A 176 -8.74 2.56 -26.87
N ALA A 177 -8.06 1.84 -27.77
CA ALA A 177 -8.62 1.40 -29.04
C ALA A 177 -9.75 0.36 -28.89
N GLN A 178 -9.66 -0.53 -27.91
CA GLN A 178 -10.71 -1.51 -27.58
C GLN A 178 -11.98 -0.81 -27.10
N ARG A 179 -11.87 0.19 -26.23
CA ARG A 179 -13.02 0.98 -25.77
C ARG A 179 -13.76 1.65 -26.94
N ASN A 180 -13.02 2.29 -27.84
CA ASN A 180 -13.62 2.98 -28.99
C ASN A 180 -14.37 2.06 -29.96
N LYS A 181 -14.09 0.74 -29.96
CA LYS A 181 -14.81 -0.26 -30.74
C LYS A 181 -16.07 -0.78 -30.03
N SER A 182 -16.18 -0.55 -28.73
CA SER A 182 -17.30 -1.03 -27.89
C SER A 182 -18.40 0.04 -27.71
N LEU A 183 -18.17 1.25 -28.18
CA LEU A 183 -19.12 2.37 -28.25
C LEU A 183 -19.73 2.47 -29.66
#